data_6122055fbae1168efb8c832e3dfdbe50
#
_entry.id   6122055fbae1168efb8c832e3dfdbe50
#
_cell.length_a   1.000
_cell.length_b   1.000
_cell.length_c   1.000
_cell.angle_alpha   90.00
_cell.angle_beta   90.00
_cell.angle_gamma   90.00
#
_symmetry.space_group_name_H-M   'P 1'
#
loop_
_entity.id
_entity.type
_entity.pdbx_description
1 polymer ?
#
loop_
_entity_poly.entity_id
_entity_poly.type
_entity_poly.pdbx_seq_one_letter_code
_entity_poly.pdbx_strand_id
1 'polypeptide(L)'
;MNWRLVPRESLQRSDRDAMRLLLAAHFDGVTHETFERDLDEKNWALLFEDGGCLRGFTTLLAYETVHRNEPIGVVYSGDTIMARDAWNTALLPRAWIAAVRSVRERYLRTNRLYWLLLTSGVRTYRLLPVFWKEFYPRYDASTPRDVDALLVHLACERFGASYRCDLGLVQFPAPQRLRDAGGPAVVGGRHEPHVEFFHRSNPGWHEGDELVCLTEISFDNLTAAGRRMWRSRKPEARCEEQAV
;
A
#
# COMPACT_ATOMS: atom_id res chain seq x y z
N MET A 1 -20.00 -3.56 -6.06
CA MET A 1 -18.99 -2.96 -5.14
C MET A 1 -18.50 -1.66 -5.75
N ASN A 2 -18.55 -0.57 -4.99
CA ASN A 2 -18.11 0.79 -5.34
C ASN A 2 -16.87 1.15 -4.51
N TRP A 3 -16.20 2.24 -4.88
CA TRP A 3 -15.11 2.79 -4.07
C TRP A 3 -15.16 4.32 -4.02
N ARG A 4 -14.61 4.90 -2.96
CA ARG A 4 -14.46 6.35 -2.79
C ARG A 4 -13.12 6.67 -2.15
N LEU A 5 -12.48 7.74 -2.61
CA LEU A 5 -11.29 8.32 -1.99
C LEU A 5 -11.75 9.45 -1.08
N VAL A 6 -11.50 9.31 0.21
CA VAL A 6 -11.98 10.22 1.26
C VAL A 6 -10.78 10.88 1.92
N PRO A 7 -10.72 12.21 2.00
CA PRO A 7 -9.75 12.90 2.88
C PRO A 7 -9.93 12.41 4.31
N ARG A 8 -8.82 12.19 5.03
CA ARG A 8 -8.87 11.66 6.39
C ARG A 8 -9.77 12.50 7.32
N GLU A 9 -9.70 13.82 7.21
CA GLU A 9 -10.50 14.77 8.00
C GLU A 9 -12.01 14.69 7.68
N SER A 10 -12.38 14.15 6.52
CA SER A 10 -13.78 13.96 6.11
C SER A 10 -14.35 12.58 6.46
N LEU A 11 -13.53 11.68 7.01
CA LEU A 11 -13.99 10.38 7.47
C LEU A 11 -14.98 10.53 8.63
N GLN A 12 -16.17 9.97 8.47
CA GLN A 12 -17.16 9.91 9.53
C GLN A 12 -16.71 8.92 10.61
N ARG A 13 -17.22 9.08 11.84
CA ARG A 13 -16.93 8.13 12.92
C ARG A 13 -17.32 6.69 12.54
N SER A 14 -18.45 6.53 11.85
CA SER A 14 -18.88 5.22 11.34
C SER A 14 -17.88 4.59 10.37
N ASP A 15 -17.23 5.39 9.50
CA ASP A 15 -16.19 4.91 8.59
C ASP A 15 -14.99 4.41 9.38
N ARG A 16 -14.49 5.20 10.34
CA ARG A 16 -13.35 4.87 11.20
C ARG A 16 -13.61 3.58 12.01
N ASP A 17 -14.78 3.48 12.62
CA ASP A 17 -15.17 2.28 13.37
C ASP A 17 -15.25 1.05 12.47
N ALA A 18 -15.85 1.16 11.26
CA ALA A 18 -15.93 0.06 10.29
C ALA A 18 -14.54 -0.36 9.79
N MET A 19 -13.64 0.59 9.49
CA MET A 19 -12.26 0.32 9.09
C MET A 19 -11.51 -0.44 10.19
N ARG A 20 -11.57 0.07 11.43
CA ARG A 20 -10.92 -0.56 12.59
C ARG A 20 -11.44 -1.98 12.84
N LEU A 21 -12.76 -2.19 12.81
CA LEU A 21 -13.37 -3.51 12.98
C LEU A 21 -12.95 -4.49 11.88
N LEU A 22 -12.91 -4.02 10.63
CA LEU A 22 -12.47 -4.84 9.52
C LEU A 22 -10.99 -5.21 9.65
N LEU A 23 -10.13 -4.27 10.05
CA LEU A 23 -8.71 -4.54 10.30
C LEU A 23 -8.54 -5.54 11.44
N ALA A 24 -9.21 -5.33 12.57
CA ALA A 24 -9.17 -6.21 13.75
C ALA A 24 -9.73 -7.62 13.48
N ALA A 25 -10.59 -7.79 12.48
CA ALA A 25 -11.04 -9.11 12.05
C ALA A 25 -9.95 -9.94 11.37
N HIS A 26 -8.90 -9.30 10.85
CA HIS A 26 -7.84 -9.95 10.10
C HIS A 26 -6.48 -9.90 10.79
N PHE A 27 -6.26 -8.93 11.70
CA PHE A 27 -5.00 -8.75 12.40
C PHE A 27 -5.19 -8.76 13.92
N ASP A 28 -4.24 -9.39 14.63
CA ASP A 28 -4.06 -9.22 16.06
C ASP A 28 -3.27 -7.94 16.35
N GLY A 29 -3.44 -7.37 17.54
CA GLY A 29 -2.75 -6.16 17.98
C GLY A 29 -3.42 -4.84 17.53
N VAL A 30 -4.55 -4.90 16.86
CA VAL A 30 -5.33 -3.70 16.47
C VAL A 30 -6.12 -3.18 17.65
N THR A 31 -5.66 -2.09 18.26
CA THR A 31 -6.41 -1.34 19.28
C THR A 31 -7.01 -0.07 18.68
N HIS A 32 -7.95 0.56 19.37
CA HIS A 32 -8.49 1.85 18.96
C HIS A 32 -7.38 2.90 18.88
N GLU A 33 -6.52 2.97 19.87
CA GLU A 33 -5.43 3.93 19.98
C GLU A 33 -4.39 3.76 18.84
N THR A 34 -3.97 2.52 18.58
CA THR A 34 -2.98 2.25 17.52
C THR A 34 -3.55 2.55 16.14
N PHE A 35 -4.82 2.21 15.90
CA PHE A 35 -5.51 2.49 14.66
C PHE A 35 -5.66 3.99 14.40
N GLU A 36 -6.16 4.76 15.38
CA GLU A 36 -6.35 6.21 15.22
C GLU A 36 -5.00 6.91 15.03
N ARG A 37 -3.97 6.55 15.78
CA ARG A 37 -2.63 7.11 15.65
C ARG A 37 -2.06 6.86 14.24
N ASP A 38 -2.20 5.64 13.70
CA ASP A 38 -1.73 5.34 12.35
C ASP A 38 -2.55 6.09 11.30
N LEU A 39 -3.88 6.14 11.46
CA LEU A 39 -4.76 6.87 10.55
C LEU A 39 -4.48 8.38 10.55
N ASP A 40 -4.12 8.96 11.68
CA ASP A 40 -3.80 10.39 11.81
C ASP A 40 -2.57 10.82 11.01
N GLU A 41 -1.69 9.89 10.69
CA GLU A 41 -0.54 10.13 9.82
C GLU A 41 -0.87 10.09 8.33
N LYS A 42 -2.08 9.70 7.94
CA LYS A 42 -2.49 9.55 6.54
C LYS A 42 -3.26 10.77 6.03
N ASN A 43 -3.24 10.98 4.72
CA ASN A 43 -4.00 12.06 4.08
C ASN A 43 -5.37 11.56 3.59
N TRP A 44 -5.45 10.29 3.14
CA TRP A 44 -6.66 9.73 2.55
C TRP A 44 -6.90 8.28 2.99
N ALA A 45 -8.17 7.91 2.95
CA ALA A 45 -8.61 6.52 2.93
C ALA A 45 -9.34 6.22 1.62
N LEU A 46 -8.97 5.13 0.98
CA LEU A 46 -9.68 4.56 -0.16
C LEU A 46 -10.58 3.45 0.37
N LEU A 47 -11.89 3.68 0.35
CA LEU A 47 -12.90 2.79 0.91
C LEU A 47 -13.61 2.00 -0.17
N PHE A 48 -13.85 0.71 0.07
CA PHE A 48 -14.57 -0.20 -0.82
C PHE A 48 -15.85 -0.65 -0.15
N GLU A 49 -16.99 -0.43 -0.81
CA GLU A 49 -18.30 -0.64 -0.23
C GLU A 49 -19.19 -1.48 -1.14
N ASP A 50 -20.02 -2.32 -0.54
CA ASP A 50 -21.06 -3.09 -1.22
C ASP A 50 -22.31 -3.13 -0.38
N GLY A 51 -23.46 -2.72 -0.96
CA GLY A 51 -24.73 -2.67 -0.23
C GLY A 51 -24.70 -1.82 1.05
N GLY A 52 -23.86 -0.75 1.08
CA GLY A 52 -23.71 0.11 2.25
C GLY A 52 -22.77 -0.43 3.34
N CYS A 53 -22.16 -1.60 3.13
CA CYS A 53 -21.21 -2.20 4.05
C CYS A 53 -19.79 -2.02 3.55
N LEU A 54 -18.84 -1.65 4.44
CA LEU A 54 -17.42 -1.60 4.13
C LEU A 54 -16.89 -3.03 3.88
N ARG A 55 -16.29 -3.23 2.70
CA ARG A 55 -15.71 -4.51 2.27
C ARG A 55 -14.20 -4.48 2.15
N GLY A 56 -13.60 -3.31 2.28
CA GLY A 56 -12.16 -3.13 2.25
C GLY A 56 -11.77 -1.67 2.37
N PHE A 57 -10.51 -1.43 2.65
CA PHE A 57 -9.93 -0.10 2.58
C PHE A 57 -8.42 -0.17 2.39
N THR A 58 -7.84 0.94 1.97
CA THR A 58 -6.40 1.20 2.09
C THR A 58 -6.20 2.66 2.46
N THR A 59 -5.23 2.93 3.34
CA THR A 59 -4.86 4.28 3.74
C THR A 59 -3.68 4.76 2.91
N LEU A 60 -3.65 6.05 2.60
CA LEU A 60 -2.61 6.67 1.77
C LEU A 60 -2.03 7.89 2.46
N LEU A 61 -0.71 7.93 2.54
CA LEU A 61 0.05 9.15 2.84
C LEU A 61 0.79 9.55 1.57
N ALA A 62 0.52 10.75 1.06
CA ALA A 62 1.28 11.32 -0.05
C ALA A 62 1.96 12.60 0.41
N TYR A 63 3.24 12.72 0.11
CA TYR A 63 4.07 13.84 0.53
C TYR A 63 5.18 14.10 -0.48
N GLU A 64 5.80 15.25 -0.35
CA GLU A 64 7.01 15.60 -1.12
C GLU A 64 8.20 15.63 -0.18
N THR A 65 9.33 15.14 -0.66
CA THR A 65 10.62 15.18 0.03
C THR A 65 11.74 15.45 -0.97
N VAL A 66 12.97 15.56 -0.48
CA VAL A 66 14.14 15.82 -1.31
C VAL A 66 15.13 14.67 -1.18
N HIS A 67 15.52 14.09 -2.31
CA HIS A 67 16.60 13.12 -2.38
C HIS A 67 17.66 13.58 -3.36
N ARG A 68 18.93 13.68 -2.91
CA ARG A 68 20.08 14.16 -3.72
C ARG A 68 19.82 15.51 -4.41
N ASN A 69 19.21 16.45 -3.69
CA ASN A 69 18.81 17.78 -4.15
C ASN A 69 17.69 17.80 -5.21
N GLU A 70 17.03 16.68 -5.47
CA GLU A 70 15.88 16.61 -6.35
C GLU A 70 14.58 16.44 -5.56
N PRO A 71 13.56 17.28 -5.81
CA PRO A 71 12.26 17.10 -5.19
C PRO A 71 11.56 15.88 -5.80
N ILE A 72 11.07 15.00 -4.94
CA ILE A 72 10.33 13.79 -5.32
C ILE A 72 9.03 13.71 -4.54
N GLY A 73 7.99 13.15 -5.19
CA GLY A 73 6.76 12.76 -4.54
C GLY A 73 6.83 11.31 -4.05
N VAL A 74 6.21 11.06 -2.92
CA VAL A 74 6.10 9.71 -2.35
C VAL A 74 4.65 9.44 -2.01
N VAL A 75 4.15 8.27 -2.40
CA VAL A 75 2.91 7.69 -1.89
C VAL A 75 3.29 6.50 -1.04
N TYR A 76 2.97 6.56 0.24
CA TYR A 76 3.07 5.44 1.17
C TYR A 76 1.67 4.84 1.35
N SER A 77 1.54 3.53 1.12
CA SER A 77 0.32 2.78 1.44
C SER A 77 0.46 2.20 2.84
N GLY A 78 -0.44 2.61 3.72
CA GLY A 78 -0.57 2.03 5.06
C GLY A 78 -1.44 0.77 5.04
N ASP A 79 -2.29 0.64 6.05
CA ASP A 79 -3.20 -0.49 6.18
C ASP A 79 -3.96 -0.75 4.88
N THR A 80 -3.87 -1.97 4.39
CA THR A 80 -4.59 -2.42 3.19
C THR A 80 -5.26 -3.75 3.48
N ILE A 81 -6.59 -3.74 3.51
CA ILE A 81 -7.38 -4.93 3.79
C ILE A 81 -8.61 -5.02 2.89
N MET A 82 -8.93 -6.21 2.46
CA MET A 82 -10.17 -6.54 1.76
C MET A 82 -10.85 -7.71 2.48
N ALA A 83 -12.17 -7.69 2.57
CA ALA A 83 -12.94 -8.84 3.05
C ALA A 83 -12.64 -10.07 2.17
N ARG A 84 -12.64 -11.26 2.77
CA ARG A 84 -12.18 -12.51 2.10
C ARG A 84 -12.88 -12.81 0.78
N ASP A 85 -14.17 -12.55 0.69
CA ASP A 85 -14.99 -12.73 -0.52
C ASP A 85 -14.74 -11.65 -1.60
N ALA A 86 -14.11 -10.55 -1.23
CA ALA A 86 -13.76 -9.45 -2.13
C ALA A 86 -12.30 -9.51 -2.65
N TRP A 87 -11.48 -10.46 -2.18
CA TRP A 87 -10.05 -10.53 -2.49
C TRP A 87 -9.70 -10.78 -3.97
N ASN A 88 -10.54 -11.50 -4.69
CA ASN A 88 -10.24 -11.94 -6.06
C ASN A 88 -10.68 -10.92 -7.13
N THR A 89 -11.00 -9.70 -6.73
CA THR A 89 -11.41 -8.65 -7.67
C THR A 89 -10.23 -7.78 -8.08
N ALA A 90 -10.20 -7.36 -9.34
CA ALA A 90 -9.26 -6.34 -9.82
C ALA A 90 -9.61 -4.93 -9.32
N LEU A 91 -10.53 -4.81 -8.36
CA LEU A 91 -11.07 -3.53 -7.89
C LEU A 91 -10.03 -2.74 -7.11
N LEU A 92 -9.39 -3.38 -6.12
CA LEU A 92 -8.35 -2.73 -5.30
C LEU A 92 -7.24 -2.07 -6.13
N PRO A 93 -6.52 -2.81 -7.01
CA PRO A 93 -5.45 -2.18 -7.78
C PRO A 93 -5.96 -1.14 -8.78
N ARG A 94 -7.14 -1.33 -9.37
CA ARG A 94 -7.75 -0.34 -10.25
C ARG A 94 -8.09 0.96 -9.53
N ALA A 95 -8.72 0.85 -8.37
CA ALA A 95 -9.10 1.99 -7.54
C ALA A 95 -7.85 2.69 -6.98
N TRP A 96 -6.85 1.93 -6.55
CA TRP A 96 -5.59 2.46 -6.04
C TRP A 96 -4.85 3.27 -7.12
N ILE A 97 -4.68 2.74 -8.33
CA ILE A 97 -4.05 3.46 -9.45
C ILE A 97 -4.83 4.75 -9.78
N ALA A 98 -6.17 4.69 -9.79
CA ALA A 98 -6.99 5.87 -10.06
C ALA A 98 -6.87 6.92 -8.94
N ALA A 99 -6.85 6.50 -7.67
CA ALA A 99 -6.67 7.37 -6.51
C ALA A 99 -5.30 8.07 -6.56
N VAL A 100 -4.22 7.33 -6.78
CA VAL A 100 -2.86 7.90 -6.87
C VAL A 100 -2.72 8.88 -8.03
N ARG A 101 -3.34 8.60 -9.19
CA ARG A 101 -3.39 9.58 -10.29
C ARG A 101 -4.08 10.87 -9.87
N SER A 102 -5.22 10.76 -9.19
CA SER A 102 -5.97 11.93 -8.72
C SER A 102 -5.17 12.74 -7.70
N VAL A 103 -4.51 12.05 -6.76
CA VAL A 103 -3.62 12.69 -5.76
C VAL A 103 -2.46 13.41 -6.45
N ARG A 104 -1.78 12.73 -7.40
CA ARG A 104 -0.68 13.33 -8.16
C ARG A 104 -1.12 14.61 -8.87
N GLU A 105 -2.23 14.55 -9.62
CA GLU A 105 -2.72 15.66 -10.42
C GLU A 105 -3.10 16.89 -9.55
N ARG A 106 -3.62 16.68 -8.35
CA ARG A 106 -4.16 17.75 -7.51
C ARG A 106 -3.19 18.28 -6.48
N TYR A 107 -2.34 17.44 -5.91
CA TYR A 107 -1.60 17.76 -4.68
C TYR A 107 -0.07 17.70 -4.83
N LEU A 108 0.46 16.91 -5.77
CA LEU A 108 1.91 16.77 -5.93
C LEU A 108 2.42 17.60 -7.10
N ARG A 109 3.56 18.27 -6.91
CA ARG A 109 4.18 19.17 -7.90
C ARG A 109 5.51 18.64 -8.43
N THR A 110 5.93 17.48 -7.97
CA THR A 110 7.19 16.84 -8.35
C THR A 110 7.09 16.10 -9.69
N ASN A 111 8.21 16.02 -10.42
CA ASN A 111 8.27 15.28 -11.68
C ASN A 111 8.25 13.77 -11.47
N ARG A 112 8.92 13.29 -10.42
CA ARG A 112 9.02 11.86 -10.08
C ARG A 112 8.12 11.55 -8.89
N LEU A 113 7.46 10.41 -8.97
CA LEU A 113 6.58 9.91 -7.92
C LEU A 113 6.93 8.45 -7.64
N TYR A 114 7.08 8.12 -6.36
CA TYR A 114 7.40 6.77 -5.93
C TYR A 114 6.31 6.18 -5.05
N TRP A 115 6.12 4.89 -5.15
CA TRP A 115 5.33 4.12 -4.20
C TRP A 115 6.27 3.45 -3.21
N LEU A 116 6.24 3.89 -1.96
CA LEU A 116 6.83 3.21 -0.83
C LEU A 116 5.78 2.25 -0.27
N LEU A 117 5.99 0.96 -0.47
CA LEU A 117 5.10 -0.09 0.01
C LEU A 117 5.76 -0.80 1.19
N LEU A 118 5.00 -0.91 2.28
CA LEU A 118 5.33 -1.73 3.43
C LEU A 118 4.36 -2.90 3.48
N THR A 119 4.86 -4.14 3.63
CA THR A 119 3.98 -5.30 3.59
C THR A 119 4.49 -6.53 4.34
N SER A 120 3.63 -7.10 5.21
CA SER A 120 3.77 -8.44 5.78
C SER A 120 3.06 -9.51 4.93
N GLY A 121 2.30 -9.11 3.90
CA GLY A 121 1.45 -10.00 3.11
C GLY A 121 1.97 -10.25 1.69
N VAL A 122 2.25 -11.50 1.35
CA VAL A 122 2.66 -11.90 -0.01
C VAL A 122 1.66 -11.47 -1.09
N ARG A 123 0.37 -11.37 -0.78
CA ARG A 123 -0.66 -10.90 -1.72
C ARG A 123 -0.46 -9.46 -2.14
N THR A 124 -0.12 -8.61 -1.19
CA THR A 124 0.18 -7.20 -1.45
C THR A 124 1.49 -7.07 -2.23
N TYR A 125 2.54 -7.82 -1.85
CA TYR A 125 3.79 -7.87 -2.60
C TYR A 125 3.58 -8.25 -4.08
N ARG A 126 2.70 -9.21 -4.37
CA ARG A 126 2.39 -9.65 -5.73
C ARG A 126 1.75 -8.57 -6.63
N LEU A 127 1.22 -7.49 -6.07
CA LEU A 127 0.77 -6.35 -6.87
C LEU A 127 1.92 -5.69 -7.62
N LEU A 128 3.14 -5.73 -7.06
CA LEU A 128 4.33 -5.16 -7.70
C LEU A 128 4.62 -5.81 -9.07
N PRO A 129 4.92 -7.12 -9.17
CA PRO A 129 5.23 -7.75 -10.46
C PRO A 129 4.05 -7.77 -11.45
N VAL A 130 2.81 -7.68 -10.95
CA VAL A 130 1.62 -7.66 -11.82
C VAL A 130 1.50 -6.31 -12.53
N PHE A 131 1.76 -5.20 -11.85
CA PHE A 131 1.47 -3.86 -12.37
C PHE A 131 2.69 -3.03 -12.76
N TRP A 132 3.89 -3.38 -12.23
CA TRP A 132 5.13 -2.62 -12.42
C TRP A 132 6.22 -3.48 -13.07
N LYS A 133 6.97 -2.91 -14.00
CA LYS A 133 8.12 -3.56 -14.66
C LYS A 133 9.35 -3.52 -13.73
N GLU A 134 9.59 -2.36 -13.13
CA GLU A 134 10.70 -2.11 -12.23
C GLU A 134 10.15 -1.83 -10.83
N PHE A 135 10.51 -2.68 -9.88
CA PHE A 135 10.21 -2.57 -8.45
C PHE A 135 11.28 -3.31 -7.67
N TYR A 136 11.51 -2.94 -6.44
CA TYR A 136 12.55 -3.54 -5.62
C TYR A 136 12.11 -3.67 -4.17
N PRO A 137 12.58 -4.73 -3.44
CA PRO A 137 13.44 -5.81 -3.98
C PRO A 137 12.65 -6.82 -4.83
N ARG A 138 13.37 -7.58 -5.67
CA ARG A 138 12.79 -8.61 -6.54
C ARG A 138 13.75 -9.78 -6.73
N TYR A 139 13.23 -10.98 -7.13
CA TYR A 139 14.03 -12.19 -7.21
C TYR A 139 14.99 -12.24 -8.41
N ASP A 140 14.63 -11.59 -9.50
CA ASP A 140 15.26 -11.71 -10.83
C ASP A 140 16.20 -10.54 -11.17
N ALA A 141 16.38 -9.59 -10.24
CA ALA A 141 17.33 -8.51 -10.39
C ALA A 141 17.82 -8.00 -9.02
N SER A 142 19.08 -7.62 -8.94
CA SER A 142 19.60 -6.89 -7.79
C SER A 142 19.07 -5.45 -7.78
N THR A 143 18.86 -4.92 -6.59
CA THR A 143 18.47 -3.50 -6.43
C THR A 143 19.60 -2.60 -6.92
N PRO A 144 19.36 -1.70 -7.91
CA PRO A 144 20.37 -0.72 -8.32
C PRO A 144 20.77 0.19 -7.16
N ARG A 145 22.04 0.58 -7.10
CA ARG A 145 22.60 1.36 -5.96
C ARG A 145 21.88 2.67 -5.68
N ASP A 146 21.41 3.35 -6.71
CA ASP A 146 20.66 4.61 -6.59
C ASP A 146 19.24 4.38 -6.05
N VAL A 147 18.59 3.29 -6.47
CA VAL A 147 17.27 2.88 -5.95
C VAL A 147 17.37 2.39 -4.51
N ASP A 148 18.41 1.64 -4.19
CA ASP A 148 18.67 1.17 -2.83
C ASP A 148 18.91 2.36 -1.88
N ALA A 149 19.74 3.32 -2.29
CA ALA A 149 19.96 4.53 -1.51
C ALA A 149 18.68 5.36 -1.30
N LEU A 150 17.81 5.43 -2.30
CA LEU A 150 16.52 6.09 -2.18
C LEU A 150 15.58 5.32 -1.23
N LEU A 151 15.49 3.99 -1.38
CA LEU A 151 14.67 3.14 -0.51
C LEU A 151 15.10 3.28 0.95
N VAL A 152 16.41 3.19 1.23
CA VAL A 152 16.96 3.36 2.57
C VAL A 152 16.65 4.76 3.12
N HIS A 153 16.83 5.81 2.31
CA HIS A 153 16.51 7.18 2.71
C HIS A 153 15.03 7.31 3.12
N LEU A 154 14.12 6.88 2.27
CA LEU A 154 12.68 6.97 2.55
C LEU A 154 12.24 6.10 3.74
N ALA A 155 12.81 4.91 3.86
CA ALA A 155 12.50 4.02 4.98
C ALA A 155 13.03 4.56 6.31
N CYS A 156 14.24 5.11 6.35
CA CYS A 156 14.80 5.76 7.54
C CYS A 156 13.98 6.99 7.94
N GLU A 157 13.63 7.84 6.97
CA GLU A 157 12.81 9.03 7.20
C GLU A 157 11.44 8.66 7.78
N ARG A 158 10.81 7.61 7.24
CA ARG A 158 9.43 7.23 7.61
C ARG A 158 9.34 6.37 8.86
N PHE A 159 10.25 5.41 9.05
CA PHE A 159 10.14 4.37 10.08
C PHE A 159 11.20 4.48 11.18
N GLY A 160 12.20 5.33 10.99
CA GLY A 160 13.23 5.60 12.00
C GLY A 160 13.90 4.33 12.53
N ALA A 161 13.90 4.18 13.86
CA ALA A 161 14.55 3.04 14.54
C ALA A 161 13.87 1.68 14.27
N SER A 162 12.64 1.66 13.77
CA SER A 162 11.97 0.41 13.39
C SER A 162 12.48 -0.17 12.08
N TYR A 163 13.15 0.62 11.25
CA TYR A 163 13.73 0.13 9.99
C TYR A 163 15.08 -0.54 10.21
N ARG A 164 15.18 -1.79 9.81
CA ARG A 164 16.39 -2.59 9.81
C ARG A 164 17.02 -2.59 8.43
N CYS A 165 17.94 -1.66 8.21
CA CYS A 165 18.54 -1.46 6.88
C CYS A 165 19.36 -2.67 6.39
N ASP A 166 19.93 -3.46 7.31
CA ASP A 166 20.63 -4.71 7.03
C ASP A 166 19.73 -5.82 6.48
N LEU A 167 18.42 -5.75 6.78
CA LEU A 167 17.43 -6.74 6.37
C LEU A 167 16.45 -6.21 5.31
N GLY A 168 16.33 -4.89 5.16
CA GLY A 168 15.29 -4.27 4.32
C GLY A 168 13.88 -4.40 4.91
N LEU A 169 13.77 -4.58 6.23
CA LEU A 169 12.54 -4.84 6.95
C LEU A 169 12.22 -3.72 7.94
N VAL A 170 10.94 -3.52 8.19
CA VAL A 170 10.45 -2.76 9.35
C VAL A 170 9.96 -3.74 10.40
N GLN A 171 10.46 -3.57 11.63
CA GLN A 171 10.10 -4.37 12.80
C GLN A 171 9.53 -3.44 13.87
N PHE A 172 8.21 -3.35 13.93
CA PHE A 172 7.55 -2.50 14.91
C PHE A 172 7.61 -3.09 16.31
N PRO A 173 7.74 -2.28 17.38
CA PRO A 173 7.74 -2.77 18.75
C PRO A 173 6.42 -3.45 19.17
N ALA A 174 5.30 -3.04 18.55
CA ALA A 174 3.97 -3.61 18.75
C ALA A 174 3.39 -3.96 17.35
N PRO A 175 3.83 -5.07 16.74
CA PRO A 175 3.44 -5.40 15.38
C PRO A 175 1.98 -5.88 15.32
N GLN A 176 1.32 -5.57 14.21
CA GLN A 176 0.07 -6.19 13.84
C GLN A 176 0.37 -7.52 13.15
N ARG A 177 -0.25 -8.62 13.65
CA ARG A 177 -0.02 -9.96 13.10
C ARG A 177 -1.24 -10.46 12.36
N LEU A 178 -1.03 -10.98 11.16
CA LEU A 178 -2.13 -11.56 10.38
C LEU A 178 -2.67 -12.82 11.10
N ARG A 179 -3.96 -12.81 11.49
CA ARG A 179 -4.60 -13.91 12.23
C ARG A 179 -4.60 -15.25 11.51
N ASP A 180 -4.76 -15.22 10.20
CA ASP A 180 -4.79 -16.40 9.34
C ASP A 180 -3.59 -16.43 8.40
N ALA A 181 -2.40 -16.58 8.97
CA ALA A 181 -1.18 -16.82 8.20
C ALA A 181 -1.25 -18.15 7.39
N GLY A 182 -2.21 -19.02 7.69
CA GLY A 182 -2.40 -20.33 7.08
C GLY A 182 -3.51 -20.46 6.04
N GLY A 183 -4.20 -19.38 5.67
CA GLY A 183 -5.13 -19.43 4.54
C GLY A 183 -4.34 -19.66 3.24
N PRO A 184 -4.89 -20.39 2.22
CA PRO A 184 -4.12 -20.83 1.07
C PRO A 184 -3.50 -19.65 0.32
N ALA A 185 -2.24 -19.36 0.62
CA ALA A 185 -1.37 -18.56 -0.23
C ALA A 185 -1.10 -19.29 -1.57
N VAL A 186 -1.68 -20.47 -1.72
CA VAL A 186 -1.55 -21.36 -2.87
C VAL A 186 -2.78 -21.25 -3.73
N VAL A 187 -2.90 -20.15 -4.44
CA VAL A 187 -3.68 -20.16 -5.67
C VAL A 187 -2.75 -20.64 -6.77
N GLY A 188 -2.82 -21.93 -7.05
CA GLY A 188 -2.08 -22.59 -8.12
C GLY A 188 -0.81 -23.27 -7.63
N GLY A 189 -0.80 -24.60 -7.62
CA GLY A 189 0.33 -25.48 -7.29
C GLY A 189 1.52 -25.39 -8.28
N ARG A 190 1.91 -24.20 -8.68
CA ARG A 190 3.11 -23.88 -9.44
C ARG A 190 4.02 -23.03 -8.57
N HIS A 191 5.26 -23.44 -8.52
CA HIS A 191 6.39 -22.69 -8.04
C HIS A 191 6.32 -21.25 -8.55
N GLU A 192 6.08 -20.27 -7.65
CA GLU A 192 5.99 -18.86 -8.02
C GLU A 192 7.19 -18.12 -7.43
N PRO A 193 8.19 -17.76 -8.24
CA PRO A 193 9.46 -17.22 -7.75
C PRO A 193 9.32 -15.96 -6.89
N HIS A 194 8.32 -15.11 -7.16
CA HIS A 194 8.05 -13.93 -6.35
C HIS A 194 7.53 -14.27 -4.95
N VAL A 195 6.73 -15.32 -4.82
CA VAL A 195 6.23 -15.80 -3.52
C VAL A 195 7.38 -16.34 -2.67
N GLU A 196 8.24 -17.15 -3.28
CA GLU A 196 9.40 -17.70 -2.59
C GLU A 196 10.41 -16.62 -2.20
N PHE A 197 10.63 -15.66 -3.10
CA PHE A 197 11.46 -14.51 -2.80
C PHE A 197 10.92 -13.73 -1.60
N PHE A 198 9.60 -13.42 -1.57
CA PHE A 198 8.98 -12.72 -0.46
C PHE A 198 9.22 -13.44 0.86
N HIS A 199 8.92 -14.73 0.95
CA HIS A 199 9.11 -15.51 2.18
C HIS A 199 10.57 -15.61 2.63
N ARG A 200 11.51 -15.67 1.67
CA ARG A 200 12.93 -15.66 1.99
C ARG A 200 13.41 -14.29 2.47
N SER A 201 12.90 -13.21 1.88
CA SER A 201 13.28 -11.83 2.22
C SER A 201 12.59 -11.32 3.48
N ASN A 202 11.46 -11.90 3.85
CA ASN A 202 10.72 -11.57 5.07
C ASN A 202 10.33 -12.85 5.83
N PRO A 203 11.29 -13.54 6.46
CA PRO A 203 10.99 -14.78 7.20
C PRO A 203 10.09 -14.55 8.42
N GLY A 204 10.12 -13.34 9.01
CA GLY A 204 9.31 -12.94 10.15
C GLY A 204 7.92 -12.37 9.80
N TRP A 205 7.45 -12.53 8.55
CA TRP A 205 6.17 -11.95 8.11
C TRP A 205 4.97 -12.36 8.99
N HIS A 206 4.97 -13.58 9.54
CA HIS A 206 3.93 -14.08 10.43
C HIS A 206 4.01 -13.49 11.85
N GLU A 207 5.17 -12.95 12.24
CA GLU A 207 5.38 -12.20 13.48
C GLU A 207 5.07 -10.70 13.32
N GLY A 208 4.75 -10.27 12.09
CA GLY A 208 4.42 -8.89 11.76
C GLY A 208 5.60 -8.07 11.24
N ASP A 209 6.70 -8.71 10.88
CA ASP A 209 7.78 -8.05 10.12
C ASP A 209 7.27 -7.64 8.73
N GLU A 210 7.68 -6.47 8.26
CA GLU A 210 7.19 -5.93 7.01
C GLU A 210 8.33 -5.62 6.04
N LEU A 211 8.22 -6.17 4.82
CA LEU A 211 9.19 -5.93 3.75
C LEU A 211 8.97 -4.53 3.16
N VAL A 212 10.04 -3.74 3.09
CA VAL A 212 10.02 -2.43 2.43
C VAL A 212 10.26 -2.61 0.94
N CYS A 213 9.35 -2.08 0.13
CA CYS A 213 9.44 -2.12 -1.31
C CYS A 213 9.29 -0.73 -1.91
N LEU A 214 9.91 -0.52 -3.07
CA LEU A 214 9.88 0.74 -3.80
C LEU A 214 9.65 0.51 -5.28
N THR A 215 8.80 1.34 -5.89
CA THR A 215 8.65 1.42 -7.35
C THR A 215 8.36 2.85 -7.77
N GLU A 216 8.84 3.25 -8.95
CA GLU A 216 8.45 4.53 -9.54
C GLU A 216 7.06 4.44 -10.18
N ILE A 217 6.18 5.37 -9.82
CA ILE A 217 4.85 5.52 -10.41
C ILE A 217 4.96 6.36 -11.67
N SER A 218 5.27 5.71 -12.78
CA SER A 218 5.28 6.34 -14.11
C SER A 218 4.56 5.44 -15.13
N PHE A 219 4.00 6.04 -16.17
CA PHE A 219 3.31 5.27 -17.23
C PHE A 219 4.24 4.27 -17.93
N ASP A 220 5.51 4.64 -18.07
CA ASP A 220 6.51 3.81 -18.76
C ASP A 220 6.93 2.61 -17.91
N ASN A 221 6.85 2.73 -16.59
CA ASN A 221 7.10 1.64 -15.66
C ASN A 221 5.92 0.65 -15.53
N LEU A 222 4.75 0.96 -16.07
CA LEU A 222 3.60 0.05 -16.00
C LEU A 222 3.75 -1.14 -16.96
N THR A 223 3.40 -2.33 -16.48
CA THR A 223 3.14 -3.51 -17.31
C THR A 223 1.93 -3.30 -18.22
N ALA A 224 1.65 -4.23 -19.13
CA ALA A 224 0.42 -4.19 -19.93
C ALA A 224 -0.86 -4.19 -19.05
N ALA A 225 -0.86 -4.93 -17.93
CA ALA A 225 -1.96 -4.93 -16.97
C ALA A 225 -2.11 -3.57 -16.27
N GLY A 226 -1.01 -3.00 -15.79
CA GLY A 226 -0.98 -1.67 -15.19
C GLY A 226 -1.47 -0.58 -16.14
N ARG A 227 -1.03 -0.61 -17.40
CA ARG A 227 -1.47 0.35 -18.43
C ARG A 227 -2.97 0.28 -18.73
N ARG A 228 -3.56 -0.93 -18.73
CA ARG A 228 -5.02 -1.08 -18.87
C ARG A 228 -5.76 -0.41 -17.71
N MET A 229 -5.28 -0.59 -16.49
CA MET A 229 -5.88 0.04 -15.30
C MET A 229 -5.68 1.56 -15.29
N TRP A 230 -4.50 2.02 -15.69
CA TRP A 230 -4.21 3.45 -15.78
C TRP A 230 -5.13 4.19 -16.78
N ARG A 231 -5.48 3.54 -17.89
CA ARG A 231 -6.38 4.10 -18.92
C ARG A 231 -7.87 3.94 -18.62
N SER A 232 -8.23 3.08 -17.67
CA SER A 232 -9.64 2.91 -17.31
C SER A 232 -10.20 4.25 -16.80
N ARG A 233 -11.42 4.59 -17.26
CA ARG A 233 -12.11 5.82 -16.86
C ARG A 233 -12.16 5.90 -15.33
N LYS A 234 -11.93 7.12 -14.80
CA LYS A 234 -12.24 7.44 -13.40
C LYS A 234 -13.70 7.03 -13.17
N PRO A 235 -14.02 6.16 -12.21
CA PRO A 235 -15.33 6.23 -11.61
C PRO A 235 -15.44 7.63 -11.01
N GLU A 236 -16.61 8.24 -11.11
CA GLU A 236 -16.85 9.55 -10.53
C GLU A 236 -16.52 9.49 -9.03
N ALA A 237 -15.39 10.05 -8.67
CA ALA A 237 -15.12 10.36 -7.28
C ALA A 237 -16.18 11.40 -6.90
N ARG A 238 -17.18 11.03 -6.13
CA ARG A 238 -17.98 12.01 -5.41
C ARG A 238 -17.05 12.66 -4.37
N CYS A 239 -16.25 13.62 -4.82
CA CYS A 239 -15.75 14.66 -3.94
C CYS A 239 -16.97 15.51 -3.63
N GLU A 240 -17.50 15.43 -2.44
CA GLU A 240 -18.30 16.51 -1.90
C GLU A 240 -17.36 17.72 -1.79
N GLU A 241 -17.44 18.58 -2.80
CA GLU A 241 -16.91 19.94 -2.70
C GLU A 241 -17.72 20.62 -1.59
N GLN A 242 -17.14 20.69 -0.41
CA GLN A 242 -17.60 21.68 0.55
C GLN A 242 -17.12 23.04 0.02
N ALA A 243 -18.09 23.79 -0.52
CA ALA A 243 -17.96 25.21 -0.74
C ALA A 243 -17.58 25.87 0.59
N VAL A 244 -16.56 26.73 0.51
CA VAL A 244 -16.12 27.67 1.56
C VAL A 244 -17.26 28.63 1.91
#